data_d29b27bde161b05b0f88dfed948a5f06
#
_entry.id   d29b27bde161b05b0f88dfed948a5f06
#
_cell.length_a   1.000
_cell.length_b   1.000
_cell.length_c   1.000
_cell.angle_alpha   90.00
_cell.angle_beta   90.00
_cell.angle_gamma   90.00
#
_symmetry.space_group_name_H-M   'P 1'
#
loop_
_entity.id
_entity.type
_entity.pdbx_description
1 polymer ?
#
loop_
_entity_poly.entity_id
_entity_poly.type
_entity_poly.pdbx_seq_one_letter_code
_entity_poly.pdbx_strand_id
1 'polypeptide(L)'
;MLYYWQENRVTIQIKKTYRNLNPGMLRDEVRDLLQKHGIIVEETESQTYGLPSGDTQSRTTLALKTQAEQEKNQRECGIVHILGSPLGETKMLLDIDETFFPREKLTAFQGDLDFILGSYEMKW
;
A
#
# COMPACT_ATOMS: atom_id res chain seq x y z
N MET A 1 -7.75 -26.17 10.83
CA MET A 1 -8.75 -25.40 10.16
C MET A 1 -8.22 -24.05 9.82
N LEU A 2 -7.93 -23.89 8.52
CA LEU A 2 -7.24 -22.71 8.04
C LEU A 2 -8.06 -21.43 8.20
N TYR A 3 -9.33 -21.48 7.86
CA TYR A 3 -10.19 -20.30 7.96
C TYR A 3 -10.39 -19.89 9.43
N TYR A 4 -10.43 -20.85 10.33
CA TYR A 4 -10.56 -20.58 11.76
C TYR A 4 -9.34 -19.78 12.26
N TRP A 5 -8.18 -20.17 11.78
CA TRP A 5 -6.94 -19.48 12.13
C TRP A 5 -6.93 -18.06 11.59
N GLN A 6 -7.48 -17.84 10.41
CA GLN A 6 -7.57 -16.51 9.81
C GLN A 6 -8.52 -15.60 10.58
N GLU A 7 -9.57 -16.14 11.19
CA GLU A 7 -10.50 -15.34 11.98
C GLU A 7 -9.84 -14.64 13.17
N ASN A 8 -8.72 -15.19 13.65
CA ASN A 8 -7.99 -14.61 14.75
C ASN A 8 -7.03 -13.47 14.32
N ARG A 9 -6.90 -13.25 13.02
CA ARG A 9 -6.10 -12.16 12.49
C ARG A 9 -6.88 -10.87 12.54
N VAL A 10 -6.27 -9.84 13.10
CA VAL A 10 -6.82 -8.49 13.03
C VAL A 10 -6.04 -7.74 11.95
N THR A 11 -6.71 -7.46 10.84
CA THR A 11 -6.14 -6.66 9.76
C THR A 11 -6.83 -5.32 9.71
N ILE A 12 -6.08 -4.30 9.33
CA ILE A 12 -6.58 -2.95 9.15
C ILE A 12 -6.49 -2.63 7.67
N GLN A 13 -7.61 -2.14 7.12
CA GLN A 13 -7.68 -1.72 5.73
C GLN A 13 -7.72 -0.20 5.64
N ILE A 14 -6.88 0.36 4.78
CA ILE A 14 -6.88 1.78 4.47
C ILE A 14 -7.10 1.92 2.98
N LYS A 15 -8.13 2.68 2.62
CA LYS A 15 -8.46 2.99 1.24
C LYS A 15 -8.35 4.49 1.03
N LYS A 16 -7.60 4.88 0.02
CA LYS A 16 -7.46 6.29 -0.35
C LYS A 16 -7.57 6.44 -1.85
N THR A 17 -8.18 7.52 -2.29
CA THR A 17 -8.28 7.88 -3.69
C THR A 17 -7.64 9.24 -3.90
N TYR A 18 -6.78 9.33 -4.91
CA TYR A 18 -6.07 10.55 -5.25
C TYR A 18 -6.42 10.97 -6.67
N ARG A 19 -6.37 12.26 -6.93
CA ARG A 19 -6.58 12.82 -8.27
C ARG A 19 -5.33 13.52 -8.73
N ASN A 20 -4.99 13.34 -10.00
CA ASN A 20 -3.81 13.95 -10.62
C ASN A 20 -2.49 13.55 -9.97
N LEU A 21 -2.46 12.36 -9.38
CA LEU A 21 -1.26 11.81 -8.78
C LEU A 21 -0.82 10.60 -9.60
N ASN A 22 0.42 10.63 -10.05
CA ASN A 22 1.00 9.53 -10.80
C ASN A 22 1.06 8.27 -9.91
N PRO A 23 0.56 7.12 -10.38
CA PRO A 23 0.62 5.87 -9.59
C PRO A 23 2.03 5.49 -9.13
N GLY A 24 3.04 5.76 -9.95
CA GLY A 24 4.43 5.50 -9.57
C GLY A 24 4.91 6.35 -8.42
N MET A 25 4.49 7.61 -8.37
CA MET A 25 4.80 8.49 -7.23
C MET A 25 4.15 7.98 -5.95
N LEU A 26 2.89 7.56 -6.03
CA LEU A 26 2.20 7.00 -4.87
C LEU A 26 2.89 5.73 -4.38
N ARG A 27 3.25 4.84 -5.30
CA ARG A 27 4.00 3.62 -4.98
C ARG A 27 5.28 3.94 -4.22
N ASP A 28 6.05 4.87 -4.74
CA ASP A 28 7.35 5.21 -4.16
C ASP A 28 7.21 5.81 -2.75
N GLU A 29 6.24 6.70 -2.56
CA GLU A 29 6.00 7.30 -1.25
C GLU A 29 5.51 6.27 -0.23
N VAL A 30 4.57 5.42 -0.63
CA VAL A 30 4.05 4.36 0.25
C VAL A 30 5.18 3.41 0.64
N ARG A 31 5.99 2.98 -0.33
CA ARG A 31 7.13 2.11 -0.07
C ARG A 31 8.10 2.75 0.91
N ASP A 32 8.49 4.00 0.66
CA ASP A 32 9.49 4.67 1.48
C ASP A 32 9.00 4.89 2.91
N LEU A 33 7.73 5.24 3.08
CA LEU A 33 7.13 5.42 4.40
C LEU A 33 7.02 4.11 5.17
N LEU A 34 6.63 3.03 4.50
CA LEU A 34 6.57 1.72 5.13
C LEU A 34 7.96 1.23 5.54
N GLN A 35 8.95 1.44 4.68
CA GLN A 35 10.34 1.09 5.01
C GLN A 35 10.86 1.89 6.20
N LYS A 36 10.48 3.14 6.30
CA LYS A 36 10.82 3.99 7.45
C LYS A 36 10.30 3.39 8.76
N HIS A 37 9.16 2.72 8.71
CA HIS A 37 8.56 2.07 9.89
C HIS A 37 8.99 0.61 10.05
N GLY A 38 10.02 0.17 9.34
CA GLY A 38 10.60 -1.14 9.53
C GLY A 38 9.94 -2.27 8.74
N ILE A 39 9.17 -1.95 7.72
CA ILE A 39 8.53 -2.95 6.85
C ILE A 39 9.39 -3.16 5.61
N ILE A 40 9.56 -4.43 5.23
CA ILE A 40 10.18 -4.79 3.95
C ILE A 40 9.09 -4.78 2.89
N VAL A 41 9.32 -4.07 1.79
CA VAL A 41 8.35 -3.92 0.71
C VAL A 41 8.91 -4.55 -0.54
N GLU A 42 8.16 -5.50 -1.12
CA GLU A 42 8.52 -6.15 -2.37
C GLU A 42 7.43 -5.91 -3.42
N GLU A 43 7.81 -5.41 -4.58
CA GLU A 43 6.88 -5.29 -5.69
C GLU A 43 6.72 -6.67 -6.32
N THR A 44 5.52 -7.25 -6.24
CA THR A 44 5.24 -8.59 -6.73
C THR A 44 4.54 -8.59 -8.09
N GLU A 45 3.90 -7.48 -8.44
CA GLU A 45 3.20 -7.34 -9.71
C GLU A 45 3.21 -5.88 -10.13
N SER A 46 3.45 -5.64 -11.42
CA SER A 46 3.31 -4.32 -12.01
C SER A 46 2.88 -4.49 -13.46
N GLN A 47 1.73 -3.95 -13.81
CA GLN A 47 1.16 -4.04 -15.14
C GLN A 47 0.67 -2.67 -15.57
N THR A 48 0.82 -2.37 -16.85
CA THR A 48 0.32 -1.13 -17.43
C THR A 48 -0.47 -1.48 -18.70
N TYR A 49 -1.68 -0.93 -18.78
CA TYR A 49 -2.60 -1.17 -19.89
C TYR A 49 -2.85 0.12 -20.64
N GLY A 50 -2.89 0.04 -21.96
CA GLY A 50 -3.39 1.13 -22.78
C GLY A 50 -4.91 1.12 -22.80
N LEU A 51 -5.52 2.29 -22.65
CA LEU A 51 -6.97 2.47 -22.72
C LEU A 51 -7.37 2.97 -24.11
N PRO A 52 -8.61 2.71 -24.54
CA PRO A 52 -9.10 3.24 -25.82
C PRO A 52 -8.99 4.76 -25.96
N SER A 53 -9.01 5.47 -24.83
CA SER A 53 -8.87 6.93 -24.81
C SER A 53 -7.46 7.42 -25.09
N GLY A 54 -6.47 6.49 -25.17
CA GLY A 54 -5.06 6.84 -25.31
C GLY A 54 -4.34 7.02 -23.98
N ASP A 55 -5.07 7.02 -22.87
CA ASP A 55 -4.47 7.06 -21.53
C ASP A 55 -3.98 5.65 -21.14
N THR A 56 -3.26 5.56 -20.03
CA THR A 56 -2.79 4.28 -19.49
C THR A 56 -3.36 4.04 -18.10
N GLN A 57 -3.50 2.78 -17.75
CA GLN A 57 -3.89 2.37 -16.41
C GLN A 57 -2.81 1.44 -15.86
N SER A 58 -2.37 1.71 -14.65
CA SER A 58 -1.35 0.90 -13.96
C SER A 58 -1.97 0.13 -12.83
N ARG A 59 -1.44 -1.06 -12.59
CA ARG A 59 -1.78 -1.89 -11.45
C ARG A 59 -0.49 -2.39 -10.83
N THR A 60 -0.28 -2.07 -9.56
CA THR A 60 0.92 -2.46 -8.82
C THR A 60 0.52 -3.11 -7.52
N THR A 61 1.19 -4.22 -7.19
CA THR A 61 0.99 -4.91 -5.93
C THR A 61 2.31 -4.96 -5.18
N LEU A 62 2.27 -4.56 -3.91
CA LEU A 62 3.43 -4.60 -3.02
C LEU A 62 3.13 -5.57 -1.88
N ALA A 63 4.00 -6.57 -1.71
CA ALA A 63 3.93 -7.47 -0.57
C ALA A 63 4.72 -6.87 0.59
N LEU A 64 4.15 -6.93 1.78
CA LEU A 64 4.74 -6.36 2.99
C LEU A 64 5.21 -7.49 3.90
N LYS A 65 6.44 -7.39 4.37
CA LYS A 65 7.04 -8.41 5.23
C LYS A 65 7.70 -7.78 6.45
N THR A 66 7.74 -8.52 7.53
CA THR A 66 8.48 -8.12 8.72
C THR A 66 9.98 -8.27 8.48
N GLN A 67 10.77 -7.42 9.14
CA GLN A 67 12.23 -7.56 9.11
C GLN A 67 12.66 -8.72 9.98
N ALA A 68 13.68 -9.45 9.53
CA ALA A 68 14.34 -10.49 10.30
C ALA A 68 15.77 -10.63 9.80
N GLU A 69 16.68 -11.07 10.69
CA GLU A 69 18.09 -11.26 10.33
C GLU A 69 18.25 -12.27 9.21
N GLN A 70 17.40 -13.31 9.20
CA GLN A 70 17.39 -14.32 8.15
C GLN A 70 16.13 -14.18 7.34
N GLU A 71 16.26 -14.17 6.03
CA GLU A 71 15.14 -14.02 5.11
C GLU A 71 14.02 -15.03 5.36
N LYS A 72 14.38 -16.27 5.71
CA LYS A 72 13.40 -17.32 6.00
C LYS A 72 12.51 -17.01 7.20
N ASN A 73 12.91 -16.10 8.07
CA ASN A 73 12.15 -15.72 9.25
C ASN A 73 11.28 -14.49 9.01
N GLN A 74 11.36 -13.91 7.82
CA GLN A 74 10.47 -12.81 7.43
C GLN A 74 9.07 -13.36 7.24
N ARG A 75 8.08 -12.61 7.71
CA ARG A 75 6.67 -13.02 7.62
C ARG A 75 5.88 -11.98 6.85
N GLU A 76 4.95 -12.44 6.04
CA GLU A 76 4.01 -11.56 5.39
C GLU A 76 3.13 -10.88 6.43
N CYS A 77 3.06 -9.57 6.36
CA CYS A 77 2.27 -8.78 7.29
C CYS A 77 1.26 -7.87 6.59
N GLY A 78 1.22 -7.87 5.28
CA GLY A 78 0.24 -7.07 4.57
C GLY A 78 0.47 -7.01 3.07
N ILE A 79 -0.37 -6.24 2.41
CA ILE A 79 -0.35 -6.06 0.97
C ILE A 79 -0.84 -4.65 0.62
N VAL A 80 -0.27 -4.07 -0.42
CA VAL A 80 -0.73 -2.80 -0.96
C VAL A 80 -1.08 -3.01 -2.43
N HIS A 81 -2.26 -2.56 -2.82
CA HIS A 81 -2.65 -2.47 -4.23
C HIS A 81 -2.74 -1.01 -4.62
N ILE A 82 -2.12 -0.67 -5.73
CA ILE A 82 -2.19 0.67 -6.31
C ILE A 82 -2.71 0.54 -7.73
N LEU A 83 -3.81 1.20 -8.01
CA LEU A 83 -4.50 1.19 -9.30
C LEU A 83 -4.69 2.63 -9.74
N GLY A 84 -4.27 2.95 -10.95
CA GLY A 84 -4.50 4.32 -11.36
C GLY A 84 -4.04 4.68 -12.74
N SER A 85 -4.38 5.90 -13.09
CA SER A 85 -4.03 6.56 -14.34
C SER A 85 -3.37 7.91 -14.00
N PRO A 86 -2.29 8.28 -14.69
CA PRO A 86 -1.65 9.58 -14.48
C PRO A 86 -2.58 10.77 -14.72
N LEU A 87 -3.57 10.62 -15.58
CA LEU A 87 -4.52 11.67 -15.95
C LEU A 87 -5.86 11.57 -15.23
N GLY A 88 -6.03 10.58 -14.37
CA GLY A 88 -7.29 10.34 -13.67
C GLY A 88 -7.10 10.10 -12.19
N GLU A 89 -7.82 9.11 -11.68
CA GLU A 89 -7.77 8.74 -10.27
C GLU A 89 -6.74 7.66 -10.03
N THR A 90 -6.06 7.73 -8.90
CA THR A 90 -5.17 6.69 -8.40
C THR A 90 -5.71 6.24 -7.05
N LYS A 91 -5.90 4.93 -6.90
CA LYS A 91 -6.46 4.33 -5.70
C LYS A 91 -5.41 3.49 -5.00
N MET A 92 -5.37 3.59 -3.69
CA MET A 92 -4.53 2.74 -2.84
C MET A 92 -5.43 1.93 -1.92
N LEU A 93 -5.15 0.64 -1.84
CA LEU A 93 -5.72 -0.25 -0.84
C LEU A 93 -4.57 -0.86 -0.07
N LEU A 94 -4.46 -0.52 1.20
CA LEU A 94 -3.50 -1.11 2.12
C LEU A 94 -4.25 -2.03 3.07
N ASP A 95 -3.77 -3.26 3.18
CA ASP A 95 -4.29 -4.25 4.12
C ASP A 95 -3.09 -4.72 4.94
N ILE A 96 -3.11 -4.48 6.26
CA ILE A 96 -1.95 -4.76 7.10
C ILE A 96 -2.38 -5.40 8.42
N ASP A 97 -1.57 -6.36 8.87
CA ASP A 97 -1.80 -7.09 10.12
C ASP A 97 -1.39 -6.22 11.31
N GLU A 98 -2.35 -5.92 12.18
CA GLU A 98 -2.15 -5.08 13.36
C GLU A 98 -1.11 -5.67 14.32
N THR A 99 -0.94 -6.98 14.34
CA THR A 99 0.05 -7.64 15.18
C THR A 99 1.47 -7.19 14.87
N PHE A 100 1.77 -6.99 13.59
CA PHE A 100 3.12 -6.62 13.13
C PHE A 100 3.26 -5.13 12.88
N PHE A 101 2.16 -4.40 12.82
CA PHE A 101 2.17 -2.97 12.56
C PHE A 101 1.13 -2.29 13.49
N PRO A 102 1.53 -1.97 14.72
CA PRO A 102 0.61 -1.41 15.71
C PRO A 102 -0.04 -0.09 15.26
N ARG A 103 -1.16 0.22 15.87
CA ARG A 103 -1.95 1.41 15.51
C ARG A 103 -1.17 2.71 15.61
N GLU A 104 -0.24 2.81 16.54
CA GLU A 104 0.60 4.00 16.69
C GLU A 104 1.46 4.22 15.44
N LYS A 105 2.05 3.15 14.93
CA LYS A 105 2.83 3.21 13.69
C LYS A 105 1.93 3.51 12.50
N LEU A 106 0.75 2.92 12.48
CA LEU A 106 -0.22 3.15 11.42
C LEU A 106 -0.68 4.61 11.39
N THR A 107 -0.96 5.18 12.55
CA THR A 107 -1.33 6.59 12.67
C THR A 107 -0.20 7.50 12.17
N ALA A 108 1.04 7.18 12.54
CA ALA A 108 2.20 7.94 12.07
C ALA A 108 2.38 7.82 10.55
N PHE A 109 2.20 6.62 10.01
CA PHE A 109 2.26 6.39 8.57
C PHE A 109 1.20 7.21 7.83
N GLN A 110 -0.05 7.17 8.31
CA GLN A 110 -1.14 7.93 7.71
C GLN A 110 -0.89 9.44 7.79
N GLY A 111 -0.39 9.90 8.93
CA GLY A 111 -0.06 11.31 9.11
C GLY A 111 1.00 11.77 8.13
N ASP A 112 2.04 10.99 7.94
CA ASP A 112 3.11 11.31 6.99
C ASP A 112 2.58 11.27 5.55
N LEU A 113 1.77 10.29 5.21
CA LEU A 113 1.19 10.17 3.89
C LEU A 113 0.28 11.36 3.57
N ASP A 114 -0.56 11.75 4.53
CA ASP A 114 -1.45 12.90 4.38
C ASP A 114 -0.67 14.21 4.27
N PHE A 115 0.43 14.34 4.98
CA PHE A 115 1.28 15.52 4.90
C PHE A 115 1.91 15.65 3.50
N ILE A 116 2.39 14.53 2.95
CA ILE A 116 3.09 14.54 1.66
C ILE A 116 2.11 14.62 0.49
N LEU A 117 1.04 13.83 0.53
CA LEU A 117 0.14 13.63 -0.61
C LEU A 117 -1.30 14.08 -0.37
N GLY A 118 -1.59 14.64 0.79
CA GLY A 118 -2.98 14.98 1.16
C GLY A 118 -3.65 15.97 0.22
N SER A 119 -2.87 16.84 -0.43
CA SER A 119 -3.42 17.80 -1.40
C SER A 119 -4.01 17.12 -2.64
N TYR A 120 -3.58 15.90 -2.93
CA TYR A 120 -4.10 15.13 -4.06
C TYR A 120 -5.27 14.23 -3.66
N GLU A 121 -5.50 14.05 -2.37
CA GLU A 121 -6.52 13.12 -1.89
C GLU A 121 -7.92 13.65 -2.14
N MET A 122 -8.79 12.77 -2.64
CA MET A 122 -10.22 13.03 -2.79
C MET A 122 -10.90 12.66 -1.48
N LYS A 123 -11.44 13.64 -0.78
CA LYS A 123 -12.16 13.44 0.48
C LYS A 123 -13.64 13.67 0.25
N TRP A 124 -14.43 12.77 0.76
CA TRP A 124 -15.88 12.79 0.60
C TRP A 124 -16.56 13.01 1.95
#